data_0cdd1c12b3ca3bddda6e1879f8dc838f
#
_entry.id   0cdd1c12b3ca3bddda6e1879f8dc838f
#
_cell.length_a   1.000
_cell.length_b   1.000
_cell.length_c   1.000
_cell.angle_alpha   90.00
_cell.angle_beta   90.00
_cell.angle_gamma   90.00
#
_symmetry.space_group_name_H-M   'P 1'
#
loop_
_entity.id
_entity.type
_entity.pdbx_description
1 polymer ?
#
loop_
_entity_poly.entity_id
_entity_poly.type
_entity_poly.pdbx_seq_one_letter_code
_entity_poly.pdbx_strand_id
1 'polypeptide(L)'
;MMLKSIQNKYSVLLILAVFFSVQCHQKEETIVKPTAPKDETTVTLTDAQLKNTPIETMSLSVKNISTVLKINGKIDVPPQNLVSVSVPLGGYLKNTTLLPGMKVSKGQVIAVIENPQFIQLQQDYLMAKSKLHFAELDYNRQKKLNQSQASSDKVMQQAQSEMNSQRIMMNTLAEQLKLVNINPGSLTSGSIRKSVPVYSTINGFVSKVNVNIGKFVNPSDVLFELINPNDIHLNLKVYEKDLEMLKIGQRFTANTNTQPEKKYGGEIILISKDINTDGTADVHCHFEQYDHNLTPGMYMNAEIETETSFFNALPEESIVNFEGQDYVFVEEKKQTYQLIPVTLGESENGFIQIKNFEDFKNTKIVTKNAYTLLMKLKNTESEEE
;
A
#
# COMPACT_ATOMS: atom_id res chain seq x y z
N MET A 1 20.71 7.40 -54.60
CA MET A 1 20.87 6.41 -55.65
C MET A 1 19.80 5.35 -55.46
N MET A 2 18.80 5.39 -56.28
CA MET A 2 17.94 4.38 -56.89
C MET A 2 17.21 3.41 -55.95
N LEU A 3 15.89 3.54 -55.82
CA LEU A 3 14.82 3.19 -56.80
C LEU A 3 14.69 1.69 -57.07
N LYS A 4 13.52 1.14 -56.70
CA LYS A 4 12.49 0.50 -57.58
C LYS A 4 11.65 -0.42 -56.69
N SER A 5 10.34 -0.19 -56.42
CA SER A 5 9.20 -0.24 -57.38
C SER A 5 9.00 -1.60 -58.05
N ILE A 6 7.82 -2.12 -57.90
CA ILE A 6 6.95 -2.85 -58.88
C ILE A 6 5.94 -3.63 -58.01
N GLN A 7 4.68 -3.27 -57.83
CA GLN A 7 3.50 -3.35 -58.72
C GLN A 7 3.35 -4.67 -59.49
N ASN A 8 2.33 -5.42 -59.12
CA ASN A 8 1.42 -6.12 -60.06
C ASN A 8 0.17 -6.55 -59.30
N LYS A 9 -0.97 -5.99 -59.48
CA LYS A 9 -1.95 -6.05 -60.60
C LYS A 9 -2.67 -7.40 -60.74
N TYR A 10 -3.95 -7.35 -60.34
CA TYR A 10 -5.15 -7.93 -60.95
C TYR A 10 -5.17 -9.42 -61.30
N SER A 11 -6.12 -10.16 -60.70
CA SER A 11 -6.93 -11.03 -61.50
C SER A 11 -8.34 -11.15 -60.90
N VAL A 12 -9.27 -10.64 -61.63
CA VAL A 12 -10.71 -10.77 -61.51
C VAL A 12 -11.06 -12.16 -62.00
N LEU A 13 -11.82 -12.93 -61.22
CA LEU A 13 -12.72 -13.94 -61.77
C LEU A 13 -14.01 -13.99 -60.97
N LEU A 14 -15.04 -13.62 -61.66
CA LEU A 14 -16.45 -13.61 -61.33
C LEU A 14 -17.01 -15.03 -61.56
N ILE A 15 -17.57 -15.69 -60.58
CA ILE A 15 -18.52 -16.78 -60.76
C ILE A 15 -19.61 -16.70 -59.69
N LEU A 16 -20.71 -16.26 -60.15
CA LEU A 16 -22.10 -16.72 -60.08
C LEU A 16 -22.69 -17.13 -58.73
N ALA A 17 -23.71 -16.42 -58.44
CA ALA A 17 -24.67 -16.58 -57.36
C ALA A 17 -25.30 -17.99 -57.31
N VAL A 18 -25.40 -18.54 -56.12
CA VAL A 18 -26.53 -19.43 -55.73
C VAL A 18 -27.04 -18.95 -54.38
N PHE A 19 -28.26 -18.43 -54.42
CA PHE A 19 -29.08 -18.15 -53.29
C PHE A 19 -29.33 -19.44 -52.46
N PHE A 20 -28.83 -19.47 -51.26
CA PHE A 20 -29.45 -20.28 -50.20
C PHE A 20 -29.70 -19.37 -49.01
N SER A 21 -30.92 -18.91 -48.90
CA SER A 21 -31.49 -18.32 -47.71
C SER A 21 -31.54 -19.38 -46.60
N VAL A 22 -30.56 -19.39 -45.71
CA VAL A 22 -30.70 -20.03 -44.40
C VAL A 22 -31.12 -18.93 -43.44
N GLN A 23 -32.39 -18.92 -43.18
CA GLN A 23 -33.07 -18.18 -42.14
C GLN A 23 -32.55 -18.72 -40.81
N CYS A 24 -31.57 -18.05 -40.18
CA CYS A 24 -31.18 -18.31 -38.82
C CYS A 24 -32.31 -17.84 -37.91
N HIS A 25 -33.12 -18.77 -37.53
CA HIS A 25 -34.12 -18.64 -36.47
C HIS A 25 -33.31 -18.44 -35.17
N GLN A 26 -33.27 -17.22 -34.68
CA GLN A 26 -32.81 -16.89 -33.32
C GLN A 26 -33.80 -17.53 -32.35
N LYS A 27 -33.40 -18.69 -31.85
CA LYS A 27 -34.09 -19.33 -30.73
C LYS A 27 -33.78 -18.47 -29.52
N GLU A 28 -34.73 -17.63 -29.11
CA GLU A 28 -34.79 -17.13 -27.74
C GLU A 28 -34.68 -18.33 -26.83
N GLU A 29 -33.54 -18.45 -26.15
CA GLU A 29 -33.42 -19.31 -24.98
C GLU A 29 -34.33 -18.69 -23.89
N THR A 30 -35.56 -19.04 -23.92
CA THR A 30 -36.38 -18.98 -22.73
C THR A 30 -35.65 -19.78 -21.66
N ILE A 31 -35.18 -19.08 -20.64
CA ILE A 31 -34.74 -19.68 -19.38
C ILE A 31 -35.99 -20.45 -18.86
N VAL A 32 -36.03 -21.72 -19.17
CA VAL A 32 -37.01 -22.65 -18.58
C VAL A 32 -36.54 -22.75 -17.13
N LYS A 33 -37.25 -22.05 -16.22
CA LYS A 33 -37.26 -22.42 -14.82
C LYS A 33 -37.49 -23.94 -14.76
N PRO A 34 -36.64 -24.72 -14.09
CA PRO A 34 -36.92 -26.11 -13.87
C PRO A 34 -38.17 -26.18 -12.97
N THR A 35 -39.31 -26.46 -13.55
CA THR A 35 -40.47 -26.85 -12.81
C THR A 35 -40.25 -28.32 -12.46
N ALA A 36 -39.72 -28.55 -11.25
CA ALA A 36 -39.73 -29.89 -10.69
C ALA A 36 -41.18 -30.43 -10.64
N PRO A 37 -41.39 -31.73 -10.85
CA PRO A 37 -42.72 -32.35 -10.70
C PRO A 37 -43.21 -32.05 -9.27
N LYS A 38 -44.46 -31.68 -9.14
CA LYS A 38 -45.03 -31.20 -7.87
C LYS A 38 -45.05 -32.25 -6.75
N ASP A 39 -44.87 -33.52 -7.05
CA ASP A 39 -44.93 -34.63 -6.09
C ASP A 39 -43.57 -35.00 -5.47
N GLU A 40 -42.46 -34.67 -6.11
CA GLU A 40 -41.10 -35.03 -5.65
C GLU A 40 -40.50 -34.05 -4.63
N THR A 41 -41.15 -32.95 -4.30
CA THR A 41 -40.59 -31.89 -3.43
C THR A 41 -41.24 -31.81 -2.06
N THR A 42 -42.24 -32.65 -1.76
CA THR A 42 -43.02 -32.55 -0.53
C THR A 42 -42.88 -33.80 0.33
N VAL A 43 -42.59 -33.63 1.61
CA VAL A 43 -42.52 -34.73 2.60
C VAL A 43 -43.52 -34.51 3.73
N THR A 44 -44.26 -35.57 4.09
CA THR A 44 -45.18 -35.58 5.21
C THR A 44 -44.65 -36.50 6.32
N LEU A 45 -44.72 -36.03 7.56
CA LEU A 45 -44.29 -36.77 8.75
C LEU A 45 -45.54 -37.27 9.51
N THR A 46 -45.46 -38.49 10.04
CA THR A 46 -46.46 -39.00 10.98
C THR A 46 -46.19 -38.51 12.41
N ASP A 47 -47.22 -38.55 13.28
CA ASP A 47 -47.07 -38.17 14.70
C ASP A 47 -45.95 -38.96 15.43
N ALA A 48 -45.77 -40.23 15.07
CA ALA A 48 -44.71 -41.08 15.64
C ALA A 48 -43.31 -40.62 15.20
N GLN A 49 -43.17 -40.18 13.95
CA GLN A 49 -41.91 -39.67 13.41
C GLN A 49 -41.54 -38.33 14.01
N LEU A 50 -42.51 -37.44 14.22
CA LEU A 50 -42.30 -36.15 14.88
C LEU A 50 -41.87 -36.26 16.35
N LYS A 51 -42.36 -37.29 17.05
CA LYS A 51 -41.93 -37.56 18.44
C LYS A 51 -40.48 -37.99 18.51
N ASN A 52 -39.98 -38.73 17.50
CA ASN A 52 -38.60 -39.19 17.46
C ASN A 52 -37.63 -38.18 16.87
N THR A 53 -38.13 -37.31 15.98
CA THR A 53 -37.32 -36.26 15.33
C THR A 53 -38.10 -34.94 15.41
N PRO A 54 -37.90 -34.14 16.46
CA PRO A 54 -38.62 -32.88 16.60
C PRO A 54 -38.12 -31.89 15.51
N ILE A 55 -39.08 -31.37 14.73
CA ILE A 55 -38.83 -30.35 13.75
C ILE A 55 -39.07 -28.97 14.38
N GLU A 56 -38.11 -28.11 14.35
CA GLU A 56 -38.27 -26.71 14.74
C GLU A 56 -38.35 -25.83 13.50
N THR A 57 -39.26 -24.87 13.52
CA THR A 57 -39.44 -23.92 12.42
C THR A 57 -39.36 -22.51 12.92
N MET A 58 -38.79 -21.60 12.09
CA MET A 58 -38.82 -20.16 12.34
C MET A 58 -39.15 -19.41 11.04
N SER A 59 -39.60 -18.18 11.17
CA SER A 59 -39.68 -17.26 10.04
C SER A 59 -38.32 -16.61 9.81
N LEU A 60 -38.05 -16.14 8.58
CA LEU A 60 -36.88 -15.33 8.27
C LEU A 60 -36.72 -14.20 9.30
N SER A 61 -35.56 -14.04 9.82
CA SER A 61 -35.21 -12.96 10.75
C SER A 61 -34.17 -12.04 10.14
N VAL A 62 -34.35 -10.75 10.37
CA VAL A 62 -33.35 -9.77 10.00
C VAL A 62 -32.18 -9.90 10.98
N LYS A 63 -31.00 -10.23 10.48
CA LYS A 63 -29.78 -10.34 11.26
C LYS A 63 -28.79 -9.28 10.78
N ASN A 64 -27.99 -8.86 11.72
CA ASN A 64 -26.87 -8.00 11.48
C ASN A 64 -25.69 -8.90 11.08
N ILE A 65 -25.31 -8.88 9.82
CA ILE A 65 -24.17 -9.62 9.29
C ILE A 65 -23.12 -8.60 8.90
N SER A 66 -21.97 -8.65 9.59
CA SER A 66 -20.82 -7.82 9.28
C SER A 66 -19.99 -8.54 8.23
N THR A 67 -19.80 -7.92 7.10
CA THR A 67 -18.86 -8.45 6.11
C THR A 67 -17.44 -8.09 6.55
N VAL A 68 -16.60 -9.09 6.75
CA VAL A 68 -15.19 -8.90 7.04
C VAL A 68 -14.39 -9.02 5.74
N LEU A 69 -13.79 -7.92 5.35
CA LEU A 69 -12.92 -7.89 4.17
C LEU A 69 -11.51 -8.33 4.57
N LYS A 70 -11.04 -9.45 3.99
CA LYS A 70 -9.69 -10.00 4.24
C LYS A 70 -8.73 -9.52 3.16
N ILE A 71 -7.70 -8.80 3.56
CA ILE A 71 -6.74 -8.17 2.66
C ILE A 71 -5.31 -8.41 3.15
N ASN A 72 -4.40 -8.60 2.21
CA ASN A 72 -3.00 -8.73 2.51
C ASN A 72 -2.26 -7.42 2.29
N GLY A 73 -1.23 -7.18 3.08
CA GLY A 73 -0.38 -6.02 2.95
C GLY A 73 1.02 -6.23 3.47
N LYS A 74 1.77 -5.15 3.48
CA LYS A 74 3.14 -5.11 4.02
C LYS A 74 3.28 -3.95 4.98
N ILE A 75 4.12 -4.17 5.99
CA ILE A 75 4.58 -3.07 6.82
C ILE A 75 5.50 -2.19 5.98
N ASP A 76 5.21 -0.91 5.94
CA ASP A 76 5.98 0.10 5.21
C ASP A 76 6.40 1.23 6.13
N VAL A 77 7.37 2.01 5.68
CA VAL A 77 7.85 3.21 6.37
C VAL A 77 7.49 4.41 5.51
N PRO A 78 6.76 5.39 6.06
CA PRO A 78 6.48 6.62 5.32
C PRO A 78 7.75 7.28 4.80
N PRO A 79 7.72 7.92 3.61
CA PRO A 79 8.90 8.53 3.00
C PRO A 79 9.65 9.53 3.89
N GLN A 80 8.95 10.23 4.80
CA GLN A 80 9.56 11.15 5.78
C GLN A 80 10.43 10.45 6.83
N ASN A 81 10.27 9.14 7.01
CA ASN A 81 11.01 8.31 7.96
C ASN A 81 12.07 7.42 7.26
N LEU A 82 12.18 7.52 5.93
CA LEU A 82 13.21 6.90 5.11
C LEU A 82 14.22 7.97 4.68
N VAL A 83 15.47 7.84 5.07
CA VAL A 83 16.52 8.81 4.76
C VAL A 83 17.58 8.18 3.89
N SER A 84 17.76 8.72 2.69
CA SER A 84 18.87 8.41 1.80
C SER A 84 20.06 9.32 2.12
N VAL A 85 21.18 8.74 2.52
CA VAL A 85 22.41 9.46 2.82
C VAL A 85 23.29 9.48 1.57
N SER A 86 23.54 10.70 1.05
CA SER A 86 24.48 10.99 -0.03
C SER A 86 25.49 12.03 0.43
N VAL A 87 26.47 12.36 -0.41
CA VAL A 87 27.50 13.38 -0.12
C VAL A 87 27.46 14.48 -1.17
N PRO A 88 27.50 15.77 -0.79
CA PRO A 88 27.36 16.89 -1.73
C PRO A 88 28.51 17.00 -2.74
N LEU A 89 29.71 16.62 -2.33
CA LEU A 89 30.86 16.48 -3.19
C LEU A 89 31.31 15.03 -3.16
N GLY A 90 31.48 14.42 -4.33
CA GLY A 90 31.94 13.04 -4.44
C GLY A 90 33.28 12.81 -3.75
N GLY A 91 33.76 11.58 -3.74
CA GLY A 91 35.04 11.22 -3.17
C GLY A 91 35.15 9.72 -2.91
N TYR A 92 36.32 9.33 -2.34
CA TYR A 92 36.51 7.93 -1.97
C TYR A 92 36.01 7.65 -0.56
N LEU A 93 35.23 6.58 -0.40
CA LEU A 93 34.90 6.12 0.94
C LEU A 93 36.13 5.59 1.63
N LYS A 94 36.62 6.32 2.62
CA LYS A 94 37.79 5.95 3.40
C LYS A 94 37.48 4.92 4.47
N ASN A 95 36.36 5.09 5.17
CA ASN A 95 35.96 4.22 6.26
C ASN A 95 34.44 4.27 6.49
N THR A 96 33.86 3.13 6.82
CA THR A 96 32.53 2.98 7.43
C THR A 96 32.52 1.71 8.27
N THR A 97 31.77 1.71 9.35
CA THR A 97 31.55 0.54 10.22
C THR A 97 30.11 0.05 10.14
N LEU A 98 29.30 0.67 9.28
CA LEU A 98 27.89 0.36 9.20
C LEU A 98 27.61 -0.97 8.50
N LEU A 99 26.70 -1.73 9.09
CA LEU A 99 26.09 -2.92 8.52
C LEU A 99 24.55 -2.79 8.56
N PRO A 100 23.83 -3.38 7.62
CA PRO A 100 22.37 -3.44 7.70
C PRO A 100 21.90 -3.99 9.06
N GLY A 101 20.88 -3.36 9.65
CA GLY A 101 20.35 -3.69 10.98
C GLY A 101 21.01 -2.94 12.14
N MET A 102 22.16 -2.26 11.94
CA MET A 102 22.80 -1.48 13.02
C MET A 102 21.99 -0.25 13.39
N LYS A 103 21.91 0.04 14.69
CA LYS A 103 21.32 1.27 15.22
C LYS A 103 22.26 2.45 15.01
N VAL A 104 21.69 3.58 14.60
CA VAL A 104 22.42 4.87 14.45
C VAL A 104 21.71 5.96 15.23
N SER A 105 22.48 6.93 15.70
CA SER A 105 21.98 8.12 16.40
C SER A 105 22.22 9.37 15.56
N LYS A 106 21.31 10.33 15.62
CA LYS A 106 21.48 11.63 14.96
C LYS A 106 22.78 12.29 15.41
N GLY A 107 23.59 12.73 14.42
CA GLY A 107 24.92 13.31 14.66
C GLY A 107 26.05 12.29 14.83
N GLN A 108 25.77 10.99 14.81
CA GLN A 108 26.80 9.95 14.80
C GLN A 108 27.56 9.97 13.47
N VAL A 109 28.91 9.85 13.53
CA VAL A 109 29.72 9.66 12.31
C VAL A 109 29.47 8.26 11.77
N ILE A 110 28.98 8.17 10.54
CA ILE A 110 28.64 6.90 9.88
C ILE A 110 29.60 6.54 8.75
N ALA A 111 30.31 7.52 8.21
CA ALA A 111 31.33 7.31 7.18
C ALA A 111 32.34 8.44 7.19
N VAL A 112 33.46 8.22 6.53
CA VAL A 112 34.48 9.24 6.24
C VAL A 112 34.79 9.21 4.74
N ILE A 113 34.60 10.35 4.09
CA ILE A 113 34.90 10.54 2.66
C ILE A 113 36.21 11.32 2.50
N GLU A 114 37.02 10.92 1.53
CA GLU A 114 38.26 11.57 1.18
C GLU A 114 38.18 12.12 -0.25
N ASN A 115 38.49 13.43 -0.41
CA ASN A 115 38.53 14.09 -1.72
C ASN A 115 39.53 15.24 -1.70
N PRO A 116 40.48 15.33 -2.67
CA PRO A 116 41.37 16.46 -2.82
C PRO A 116 40.67 17.82 -2.93
N GLN A 117 39.48 17.88 -3.49
CA GLN A 117 38.66 19.10 -3.61
C GLN A 117 38.36 19.73 -2.24
N PHE A 118 38.32 18.95 -1.16
CA PHE A 118 38.15 19.51 0.18
C PHE A 118 39.31 20.37 0.60
N ILE A 119 40.55 20.02 0.20
CA ILE A 119 41.72 20.82 0.46
C ILE A 119 41.61 22.17 -0.27
N GLN A 120 41.28 22.12 -1.57
CA GLN A 120 41.16 23.31 -2.41
C GLN A 120 40.09 24.28 -1.85
N LEU A 121 38.90 23.78 -1.51
CA LEU A 121 37.83 24.59 -0.96
C LEU A 121 38.24 25.29 0.36
N GLN A 122 38.95 24.59 1.24
CA GLN A 122 39.47 25.18 2.48
C GLN A 122 40.54 26.23 2.22
N GLN A 123 41.45 25.99 1.27
CA GLN A 123 42.46 26.95 0.85
C GLN A 123 41.81 28.20 0.29
N ASP A 124 40.84 28.08 -0.63
CA ASP A 124 40.17 29.21 -1.27
C ASP A 124 39.46 30.08 -0.24
N TYR A 125 38.78 29.45 0.72
CA TYR A 125 38.14 30.18 1.83
C TYR A 125 39.12 30.97 2.67
N LEU A 126 40.25 30.36 3.07
CA LEU A 126 41.27 31.04 3.88
C LEU A 126 41.92 32.20 3.10
N MET A 127 42.16 32.04 1.79
CA MET A 127 42.65 33.11 0.92
C MET A 127 41.62 34.24 0.80
N ALA A 128 40.33 33.92 0.56
CA ALA A 128 39.27 34.93 0.49
C ALA A 128 39.13 35.70 1.82
N LYS A 129 39.22 35.01 2.95
CA LYS A 129 39.20 35.60 4.30
C LYS A 129 40.38 36.58 4.50
N SER A 130 41.57 36.21 4.06
CA SER A 130 42.75 37.08 4.14
C SER A 130 42.64 38.31 3.23
N LYS A 131 42.15 38.10 2.00
CA LYS A 131 41.91 39.21 1.05
C LYS A 131 40.82 40.17 1.56
N LEU A 132 39.75 39.65 2.14
CA LEU A 132 38.70 40.47 2.76
C LEU A 132 39.29 41.35 3.88
N HIS A 133 40.07 40.77 4.77
CA HIS A 133 40.72 41.51 5.86
C HIS A 133 41.57 42.67 5.33
N PHE A 134 42.41 42.41 4.29
CA PHE A 134 43.19 43.45 3.64
C PHE A 134 42.28 44.54 3.02
N ALA A 135 41.26 44.15 2.27
CA ALA A 135 40.31 45.09 1.64
C ALA A 135 39.55 45.93 2.67
N GLU A 136 39.19 45.39 3.81
CA GLU A 136 38.58 46.13 4.93
C GLU A 136 39.51 47.17 5.50
N LEU A 137 40.79 46.85 5.71
CA LEU A 137 41.78 47.80 6.17
C LEU A 137 42.04 48.92 5.15
N ASP A 138 42.07 48.57 3.84
CA ASP A 138 42.24 49.54 2.77
C ASP A 138 41.02 50.47 2.66
N TYR A 139 39.79 49.91 2.61
CA TYR A 139 38.60 50.73 2.60
C TYR A 139 38.53 51.70 3.79
N ASN A 140 38.83 51.24 4.99
CA ASN A 140 38.88 52.10 6.18
C ASN A 140 39.91 53.20 6.08
N ARG A 141 41.08 52.92 5.48
CA ARG A 141 42.09 53.93 5.22
C ARG A 141 41.65 54.95 4.19
N GLN A 142 41.11 54.49 3.02
CA GLN A 142 40.62 55.39 1.97
C GLN A 142 39.43 56.24 2.45
N LYS A 143 38.55 55.68 3.27
CA LYS A 143 37.45 56.44 3.90
C LYS A 143 37.93 57.56 4.77
N LYS A 144 38.98 57.35 5.60
CA LYS A 144 39.59 58.40 6.43
C LYS A 144 40.26 59.49 5.59
N LEU A 145 41.01 59.10 4.53
CA LEU A 145 41.64 60.03 3.62
C LEU A 145 40.62 60.86 2.82
N ASN A 146 39.53 60.27 2.39
CA ASN A 146 38.47 60.98 1.71
C ASN A 146 37.76 61.99 2.63
N GLN A 147 37.50 61.61 3.87
CA GLN A 147 36.94 62.53 4.88
C GLN A 147 37.84 63.75 5.14
N SER A 148 39.15 63.60 5.04
CA SER A 148 40.14 64.68 5.13
C SER A 148 40.46 65.39 3.80
N GLN A 149 39.67 65.07 2.73
CA GLN A 149 39.86 65.57 1.37
C GLN A 149 41.21 65.23 0.73
N ALA A 150 41.92 64.26 1.28
CA ALA A 150 43.21 63.78 0.77
C ALA A 150 43.07 62.61 -0.28
N SER A 151 41.84 62.09 -0.54
CA SER A 151 41.57 61.11 -1.54
C SER A 151 40.22 61.37 -2.23
N SER A 152 40.05 61.01 -3.50
CA SER A 152 38.80 61.22 -4.24
C SER A 152 37.72 60.18 -3.88
N ASP A 153 36.46 60.56 -4.06
CA ASP A 153 35.32 59.67 -3.86
C ASP A 153 35.42 58.38 -4.69
N LYS A 154 35.96 58.49 -5.91
CA LYS A 154 36.18 57.35 -6.81
C LYS A 154 37.09 56.30 -6.17
N VAL A 155 38.19 56.70 -5.53
CA VAL A 155 39.14 55.78 -4.87
C VAL A 155 38.49 55.10 -3.67
N MET A 156 37.74 55.84 -2.86
CA MET A 156 37.03 55.27 -1.71
C MET A 156 35.95 54.28 -2.19
N GLN A 157 35.13 54.64 -3.21
CA GLN A 157 34.13 53.74 -3.78
C GLN A 157 34.72 52.48 -4.38
N GLN A 158 35.87 52.59 -5.03
CA GLN A 158 36.61 51.40 -5.56
C GLN A 158 37.06 50.49 -4.44
N ALA A 159 37.64 51.00 -3.37
CA ALA A 159 38.05 50.23 -2.20
C ALA A 159 36.81 49.55 -1.50
N GLN A 160 35.68 50.27 -1.44
CA GLN A 160 34.42 49.75 -0.93
C GLN A 160 33.90 48.57 -1.82
N SER A 161 33.93 48.74 -3.12
CA SER A 161 33.50 47.69 -4.07
C SER A 161 34.36 46.45 -3.93
N GLU A 162 35.70 46.58 -3.83
CA GLU A 162 36.61 45.46 -3.64
C GLU A 162 36.33 44.74 -2.31
N MET A 163 36.21 45.49 -1.22
CA MET A 163 35.89 44.94 0.08
C MET A 163 34.57 44.13 0.02
N ASN A 164 33.53 44.65 -0.65
CA ASN A 164 32.23 43.94 -0.81
C ASN A 164 32.39 42.68 -1.66
N SER A 165 33.18 42.71 -2.73
CA SER A 165 33.44 41.55 -3.60
C SER A 165 34.13 40.42 -2.83
N GLN A 166 35.17 40.76 -2.02
CA GLN A 166 35.86 39.76 -1.22
C GLN A 166 34.99 39.19 -0.10
N ARG A 167 34.07 40.00 0.47
CA ARG A 167 33.07 39.55 1.47
C ARG A 167 32.07 38.55 0.87
N ILE A 168 31.60 38.82 -0.32
CA ILE A 168 30.71 37.90 -1.05
C ILE A 168 31.43 36.59 -1.31
N MET A 169 32.65 36.63 -1.82
CA MET A 169 33.44 35.44 -2.11
C MET A 169 33.66 34.59 -0.85
N MET A 170 34.12 35.21 0.24
CA MET A 170 34.33 34.51 1.51
C MET A 170 33.05 33.87 2.04
N ASN A 171 31.91 34.59 1.99
CA ASN A 171 30.64 34.04 2.46
C ASN A 171 30.17 32.86 1.59
N THR A 172 30.34 32.96 0.27
CA THR A 172 29.99 31.86 -0.64
C THR A 172 30.80 30.61 -0.34
N LEU A 173 32.13 30.76 -0.17
CA LEU A 173 33.02 29.64 0.19
C LEU A 173 32.71 29.09 1.60
N ALA A 174 32.28 29.95 2.53
CA ALA A 174 31.83 29.51 3.86
C ALA A 174 30.62 28.62 3.78
N GLU A 175 29.63 28.95 2.97
CA GLU A 175 28.44 28.08 2.77
C GLU A 175 28.81 26.75 2.09
N GLN A 176 29.72 26.78 1.09
CA GLN A 176 30.19 25.54 0.46
C GLN A 176 30.93 24.63 1.46
N LEU A 177 31.72 25.18 2.38
CA LEU A 177 32.37 24.42 3.45
C LEU A 177 31.37 23.79 4.41
N LYS A 178 30.30 24.51 4.77
CA LYS A 178 29.21 23.98 5.63
C LYS A 178 28.50 22.79 4.99
N LEU A 179 28.24 22.84 3.67
CA LEU A 179 27.63 21.73 2.92
C LEU A 179 28.43 20.43 3.06
N VAL A 180 29.75 20.51 3.19
CA VAL A 180 30.64 19.35 3.36
C VAL A 180 31.02 19.11 4.82
N ASN A 181 30.26 19.64 5.78
CA ASN A 181 30.49 19.47 7.21
C ASN A 181 31.86 19.99 7.70
N ILE A 182 32.39 21.03 7.05
CA ILE A 182 33.57 21.77 7.53
C ILE A 182 33.11 23.09 8.12
N ASN A 183 33.47 23.34 9.40
CA ASN A 183 33.12 24.60 10.05
C ASN A 183 34.11 25.71 9.64
N PRO A 184 33.64 26.75 8.90
CA PRO A 184 34.51 27.84 8.48
C PRO A 184 35.10 28.65 9.65
N GLY A 185 34.33 28.76 10.76
CA GLY A 185 34.72 29.55 11.92
C GLY A 185 35.99 29.03 12.65
N SER A 186 36.19 27.72 12.65
CA SER A 186 37.31 27.04 13.28
C SER A 186 38.47 26.71 12.30
N LEU A 187 38.28 27.03 11.00
CA LEU A 187 39.28 26.68 9.98
C LEU A 187 40.49 27.60 10.04
N THR A 188 41.66 26.97 10.11
CA THR A 188 42.99 27.61 10.08
C THR A 188 43.88 26.92 9.07
N SER A 189 45.02 27.53 8.70
CA SER A 189 46.01 26.92 7.80
C SER A 189 46.55 25.57 8.28
N GLY A 190 46.62 25.37 9.60
CA GLY A 190 47.08 24.10 10.20
C GLY A 190 45.97 23.03 10.34
N SER A 191 44.69 23.36 10.10
CA SER A 191 43.56 22.44 10.25
C SER A 191 42.99 21.94 8.92
N ILE A 192 43.65 22.23 7.79
CA ILE A 192 43.24 21.75 6.46
C ILE A 192 43.32 20.23 6.42
N ARG A 193 42.21 19.60 5.96
CA ARG A 193 42.08 18.14 5.90
C ARG A 193 41.48 17.69 4.57
N LYS A 194 41.91 16.52 4.11
CA LYS A 194 41.41 15.86 2.89
C LYS A 194 40.23 14.98 3.12
N SER A 195 39.88 14.72 4.38
CA SER A 195 38.79 13.78 4.74
C SER A 195 37.75 14.51 5.57
N VAL A 196 36.48 14.22 5.29
CA VAL A 196 35.34 14.79 6.02
C VAL A 196 34.40 13.67 6.54
N PRO A 197 33.85 13.83 7.75
CA PRO A 197 32.88 12.89 8.29
C PRO A 197 31.52 13.11 7.65
N VAL A 198 30.78 12.00 7.45
CA VAL A 198 29.36 11.96 7.11
C VAL A 198 28.59 11.56 8.36
N TYR A 199 27.56 12.30 8.67
CA TYR A 199 26.79 12.11 9.89
C TYR A 199 25.40 11.54 9.59
N SER A 200 24.87 10.74 10.51
CA SER A 200 23.46 10.38 10.50
C SER A 200 22.58 11.60 10.80
N THR A 201 21.55 11.81 10.01
CA THR A 201 20.59 12.89 10.19
C THR A 201 19.42 12.50 11.10
N ILE A 202 19.26 11.19 11.38
CA ILE A 202 18.16 10.64 12.19
C ILE A 202 18.68 9.69 13.28
N ASN A 203 17.80 9.44 14.26
CA ASN A 203 17.88 8.26 15.11
C ASN A 203 17.13 7.13 14.44
N GLY A 204 17.74 5.95 14.28
CA GLY A 204 17.08 4.86 13.56
C GLY A 204 18.01 3.68 13.34
N PHE A 205 17.79 2.99 12.23
CA PHE A 205 18.54 1.80 11.85
C PHE A 205 19.01 1.90 10.39
N VAL A 206 20.10 1.22 10.09
CA VAL A 206 20.61 1.07 8.72
C VAL A 206 19.76 0.03 8.00
N SER A 207 19.05 0.46 6.95
CA SER A 207 18.31 -0.44 6.08
C SER A 207 19.21 -1.09 5.04
N LYS A 208 20.00 -0.23 4.33
CA LYS A 208 20.91 -0.71 3.28
C LYS A 208 22.24 0.02 3.33
N VAL A 209 23.29 -0.67 2.87
CA VAL A 209 24.63 -0.17 2.63
C VAL A 209 24.96 -0.41 1.16
N ASN A 210 25.05 0.67 0.35
CA ASN A 210 25.20 0.61 -1.10
C ASN A 210 26.65 0.91 -1.55
N VAL A 211 27.58 0.99 -0.62
CA VAL A 211 28.96 1.42 -0.86
C VAL A 211 29.96 0.57 -0.09
N ASN A 212 31.16 0.37 -0.69
CA ASN A 212 32.26 -0.35 -0.08
C ASN A 212 33.45 0.61 0.16
N ILE A 213 34.28 0.30 1.16
CA ILE A 213 35.53 1.05 1.44
C ILE A 213 36.40 1.05 0.19
N GLY A 214 36.94 2.20 -0.16
CA GLY A 214 37.77 2.42 -1.35
C GLY A 214 36.99 2.75 -2.62
N LYS A 215 35.65 2.61 -2.65
CA LYS A 215 34.83 3.01 -3.81
C LYS A 215 34.78 4.53 -3.93
N PHE A 216 34.91 5.03 -5.16
CA PHE A 216 34.58 6.44 -5.48
C PHE A 216 33.05 6.56 -5.56
N VAL A 217 32.49 7.57 -4.91
CA VAL A 217 31.06 7.89 -4.91
C VAL A 217 30.83 9.27 -5.51
N ASN A 218 29.76 9.40 -6.31
CA ASN A 218 29.34 10.66 -6.90
C ASN A 218 28.30 11.34 -5.98
N PRO A 219 28.02 12.64 -6.17
CA PRO A 219 26.99 13.36 -5.39
C PRO A 219 25.60 12.76 -5.46
N SER A 220 25.26 12.08 -6.58
CA SER A 220 23.98 11.41 -6.79
C SER A 220 23.87 10.02 -6.15
N ASP A 221 24.99 9.44 -5.72
CA ASP A 221 25.01 8.09 -5.19
C ASP A 221 24.48 8.06 -3.76
N VAL A 222 23.53 7.16 -3.49
CA VAL A 222 23.04 6.89 -2.14
C VAL A 222 23.98 5.88 -1.48
N LEU A 223 24.69 6.32 -0.44
CA LEU A 223 25.63 5.49 0.31
C LEU A 223 24.90 4.56 1.27
N PHE A 224 23.96 5.12 2.02
CA PHE A 224 23.21 4.41 3.06
C PHE A 224 21.74 4.78 2.98
N GLU A 225 20.89 3.80 3.26
CA GLU A 225 19.47 4.04 3.54
C GLU A 225 19.26 3.83 5.03
N LEU A 226 18.74 4.85 5.70
CA LEU A 226 18.42 4.83 7.13
C LEU A 226 16.91 4.89 7.30
N ILE A 227 16.39 4.16 8.27
CA ILE A 227 14.97 4.16 8.59
C ILE A 227 14.75 4.52 10.06
N ASN A 228 13.71 5.29 10.31
CA ASN A 228 13.15 5.48 11.65
C ASN A 228 11.89 4.62 11.78
N PRO A 229 11.94 3.51 12.53
CA PRO A 229 10.81 2.58 12.61
C PRO A 229 9.72 3.03 13.60
N ASN A 230 9.83 4.20 14.22
CA ASN A 230 8.86 4.65 15.22
C ASN A 230 7.47 5.00 14.62
N ASP A 231 7.38 5.10 13.32
CA ASP A 231 6.16 5.44 12.60
C ASP A 231 6.06 4.52 11.37
N ILE A 232 5.71 3.27 11.63
CA ILE A 232 5.47 2.27 10.60
C ILE A 232 3.98 2.19 10.31
N HIS A 233 3.65 1.99 9.05
CA HIS A 233 2.29 1.84 8.59
C HIS A 233 2.09 0.45 7.98
N LEU A 234 0.86 -0.05 8.03
CA LEU A 234 0.47 -1.19 7.23
C LEU A 234 -0.06 -0.67 5.88
N ASN A 235 0.60 -1.03 4.79
CA ASN A 235 0.15 -0.73 3.45
C ASN A 235 -0.58 -1.96 2.89
N LEU A 236 -1.90 -1.87 2.76
CA LEU A 236 -2.76 -2.91 2.21
C LEU A 236 -2.94 -2.70 0.70
N LYS A 237 -2.92 -3.80 -0.04
CA LYS A 237 -3.20 -3.81 -1.48
C LYS A 237 -4.64 -4.25 -1.71
N VAL A 238 -5.50 -3.30 -2.05
CA VAL A 238 -6.94 -3.48 -2.17
C VAL A 238 -7.36 -3.43 -3.62
N TYR A 239 -8.11 -4.41 -4.11
CA TYR A 239 -8.64 -4.40 -5.46
C TYR A 239 -9.71 -3.32 -5.63
N GLU A 240 -9.79 -2.75 -6.85
CA GLU A 240 -10.74 -1.68 -7.19
C GLU A 240 -12.19 -2.01 -6.76
N LYS A 241 -12.63 -3.24 -6.97
CA LYS A 241 -13.99 -3.70 -6.62
C LYS A 241 -14.32 -3.61 -5.12
N ASP A 242 -13.30 -3.66 -4.26
CA ASP A 242 -13.45 -3.70 -2.80
C ASP A 242 -13.25 -2.30 -2.17
N LEU A 243 -12.78 -1.31 -2.96
CA LEU A 243 -12.47 0.04 -2.47
C LEU A 243 -13.71 0.80 -1.96
N GLU A 244 -14.87 0.57 -2.59
CA GLU A 244 -16.12 1.23 -2.20
C GLU A 244 -16.57 0.86 -0.78
N MET A 245 -16.12 -0.30 -0.27
CA MET A 245 -16.42 -0.77 1.07
C MET A 245 -15.55 -0.12 2.15
N LEU A 246 -14.49 0.61 1.75
CA LEU A 246 -13.51 1.15 2.67
C LEU A 246 -13.72 2.64 2.91
N LYS A 247 -13.53 3.06 4.16
CA LYS A 247 -13.61 4.45 4.61
C LYS A 247 -12.45 4.79 5.53
N ILE A 248 -11.97 6.02 5.46
CA ILE A 248 -10.98 6.54 6.41
C ILE A 248 -11.60 6.50 7.83
N GLY A 249 -10.80 6.04 8.80
CA GLY A 249 -11.22 5.85 10.19
C GLY A 249 -11.81 4.47 10.48
N GLN A 250 -11.97 3.59 9.47
CA GLN A 250 -12.35 2.20 9.72
C GLN A 250 -11.26 1.47 10.48
N ARG A 251 -11.68 0.65 11.44
CA ARG A 251 -10.77 -0.21 12.21
C ARG A 251 -10.40 -1.45 11.42
N PHE A 252 -9.18 -1.88 11.62
CA PHE A 252 -8.71 -3.17 11.14
C PHE A 252 -8.08 -3.96 12.27
N THR A 253 -8.04 -5.26 12.09
CA THR A 253 -7.23 -6.18 12.90
C THR A 253 -6.33 -6.94 11.96
N ALA A 254 -5.02 -6.95 12.24
CA ALA A 254 -4.05 -7.65 11.39
C ALA A 254 -3.18 -8.60 12.21
N ASN A 255 -2.66 -9.63 11.55
CA ASN A 255 -1.68 -10.55 12.12
C ASN A 255 -0.54 -10.82 11.14
N THR A 256 0.59 -11.29 11.64
CA THR A 256 1.68 -11.78 10.82
C THR A 256 1.51 -13.27 10.53
N ASN A 257 2.06 -13.73 9.38
CA ASN A 257 2.03 -15.17 9.06
C ASN A 257 2.78 -16.05 10.07
N THR A 258 3.74 -15.46 10.80
CA THR A 258 4.55 -16.17 11.80
C THR A 258 3.88 -16.25 13.17
N GLN A 259 2.96 -15.35 13.46
CA GLN A 259 2.24 -15.28 14.74
C GLN A 259 0.75 -14.97 14.49
N PRO A 260 -0.03 -15.91 13.96
CA PRO A 260 -1.43 -15.68 13.60
C PRO A 260 -2.33 -15.37 14.80
N GLU A 261 -1.95 -15.84 15.99
CA GLU A 261 -2.70 -15.59 17.24
C GLU A 261 -2.50 -14.16 17.77
N LYS A 262 -1.38 -13.50 17.41
CA LYS A 262 -1.11 -12.14 17.86
C LYS A 262 -1.75 -11.14 16.92
N LYS A 263 -2.75 -10.44 17.44
CA LYS A 263 -3.50 -9.43 16.69
C LYS A 263 -3.00 -8.03 16.97
N TYR A 264 -2.92 -7.23 15.90
CA TYR A 264 -2.53 -5.82 15.91
C TYR A 264 -3.71 -5.00 15.40
N GLY A 265 -4.23 -4.12 16.23
CA GLY A 265 -5.32 -3.22 15.87
C GLY A 265 -4.81 -1.90 15.31
N GLY A 266 -5.65 -1.26 14.51
CA GLY A 266 -5.37 0.05 13.97
C GLY A 266 -6.54 0.61 13.17
N GLU A 267 -6.28 1.70 12.45
CA GLU A 267 -7.28 2.37 11.63
C GLU A 267 -6.75 2.75 10.25
N ILE A 268 -7.63 2.83 9.27
CA ILE A 268 -7.34 3.33 7.92
C ILE A 268 -7.17 4.84 7.98
N ILE A 269 -5.99 5.34 7.60
CA ILE A 269 -5.70 6.78 7.60
C ILE A 269 -5.76 7.41 6.20
N LEU A 270 -5.49 6.59 5.16
CA LEU A 270 -5.48 7.08 3.79
C LEU A 270 -5.86 5.96 2.81
N ILE A 271 -6.66 6.30 1.81
CA ILE A 271 -7.00 5.45 0.67
C ILE A 271 -6.49 6.15 -0.58
N SER A 272 -5.58 5.51 -1.32
CA SER A 272 -5.10 6.05 -2.61
C SER A 272 -6.25 6.20 -3.59
N LYS A 273 -6.20 7.25 -4.39
CA LYS A 273 -7.13 7.48 -5.50
C LYS A 273 -6.55 7.03 -6.85
N ASP A 274 -5.36 6.46 -6.80
CA ASP A 274 -4.66 5.95 -7.98
C ASP A 274 -4.67 4.42 -7.94
N ILE A 275 -4.92 3.79 -9.08
CA ILE A 275 -4.93 2.35 -9.24
C ILE A 275 -3.61 1.92 -9.87
N ASN A 276 -2.91 1.04 -9.20
CA ASN A 276 -1.67 0.45 -9.68
C ASN A 276 -1.90 -0.42 -10.93
N THR A 277 -0.83 -0.75 -11.63
CA THR A 277 -0.88 -1.59 -12.85
C THR A 277 -1.40 -3.01 -12.60
N ASP A 278 -1.43 -3.47 -11.36
CA ASP A 278 -1.96 -4.76 -10.92
C ASP A 278 -3.45 -4.71 -10.53
N GLY A 279 -4.12 -3.57 -10.76
CA GLY A 279 -5.54 -3.37 -10.42
C GLY A 279 -5.80 -3.14 -8.94
N THR A 280 -4.78 -2.84 -8.16
CA THR A 280 -4.91 -2.55 -6.72
C THR A 280 -4.69 -1.08 -6.41
N ALA A 281 -5.29 -0.60 -5.32
CA ALA A 281 -4.95 0.68 -4.70
C ALA A 281 -4.24 0.46 -3.37
N ASP A 282 -3.38 1.42 -3.02
CA ASP A 282 -2.71 1.44 -1.73
C ASP A 282 -3.62 2.03 -0.64
N VAL A 283 -3.81 1.27 0.44
CA VAL A 283 -4.54 1.72 1.62
C VAL A 283 -3.58 1.73 2.81
N HIS A 284 -3.32 2.92 3.32
CA HIS A 284 -2.42 3.11 4.45
C HIS A 284 -3.17 3.07 5.76
N CYS A 285 -2.69 2.21 6.66
CA CYS A 285 -3.28 1.97 7.96
C CYS A 285 -2.25 2.25 9.05
N HIS A 286 -2.69 2.90 10.12
CA HIS A 286 -1.87 3.21 11.28
C HIS A 286 -2.19 2.25 12.42
N PHE A 287 -1.16 1.72 13.09
CA PHE A 287 -1.34 0.85 14.25
C PHE A 287 -1.66 1.67 15.51
N GLU A 288 -2.58 1.20 16.35
CA GLU A 288 -2.88 1.84 17.64
C GLU A 288 -1.68 1.79 18.59
N GLN A 289 -0.88 0.74 18.50
CA GLN A 289 0.31 0.57 19.32
C GLN A 289 1.49 0.10 18.46
N TYR A 290 2.63 0.75 18.65
CA TYR A 290 3.87 0.33 18.01
C TYR A 290 4.46 -0.90 18.71
N ASP A 291 4.79 -1.93 17.92
CA ASP A 291 5.53 -3.10 18.39
C ASP A 291 6.88 -3.17 17.69
N HIS A 292 7.96 -3.19 18.48
CA HIS A 292 9.35 -3.29 17.99
C HIS A 292 9.64 -4.57 17.18
N ASN A 293 8.80 -5.59 17.29
CA ASN A 293 8.92 -6.82 16.50
C ASN A 293 8.40 -6.66 15.06
N LEU A 294 7.62 -5.61 14.80
CA LEU A 294 7.15 -5.30 13.47
C LEU A 294 8.27 -4.63 12.68
N THR A 295 8.73 -5.29 11.64
CA THR A 295 9.82 -4.82 10.79
C THR A 295 9.30 -4.44 9.40
N PRO A 296 9.73 -3.31 8.82
CA PRO A 296 9.39 -2.94 7.46
C PRO A 296 9.65 -4.08 6.47
N GLY A 297 8.70 -4.30 5.55
CA GLY A 297 8.74 -5.39 4.59
C GLY A 297 8.07 -6.69 5.05
N MET A 298 7.68 -6.83 6.33
CA MET A 298 6.89 -7.98 6.80
C MET A 298 5.50 -7.97 6.16
N TYR A 299 5.03 -9.17 5.77
CA TYR A 299 3.67 -9.38 5.30
C TYR A 299 2.71 -9.55 6.48
N MET A 300 1.54 -8.98 6.34
CA MET A 300 0.43 -9.10 7.28
C MET A 300 -0.88 -9.40 6.56
N ASN A 301 -1.73 -10.16 7.24
CA ASN A 301 -3.11 -10.37 6.84
C ASN A 301 -3.98 -9.46 7.70
N ALA A 302 -4.77 -8.61 7.06
CA ALA A 302 -5.68 -7.70 7.73
C ALA A 302 -7.13 -8.10 7.50
N GLU A 303 -7.92 -7.97 8.53
CA GLU A 303 -9.37 -8.11 8.55
C GLU A 303 -9.95 -6.72 8.85
N ILE A 304 -10.72 -6.18 7.91
CA ILE A 304 -11.37 -4.88 8.04
C ILE A 304 -12.87 -5.13 8.20
N GLU A 305 -13.44 -4.61 9.28
CA GLU A 305 -14.89 -4.62 9.47
C GLU A 305 -15.51 -3.61 8.51
N THR A 306 -16.26 -4.11 7.53
CA THR A 306 -17.03 -3.26 6.61
C THR A 306 -18.37 -2.89 7.22
N GLU A 307 -19.20 -2.11 6.51
CA GLU A 307 -20.50 -1.70 7.01
C GLU A 307 -21.34 -2.91 7.36
N THR A 308 -21.89 -2.86 8.54
CA THR A 308 -22.85 -3.85 9.02
C THR A 308 -24.15 -3.70 8.25
N SER A 309 -24.49 -4.69 7.50
CA SER A 309 -25.74 -4.71 6.72
C SER A 309 -26.77 -5.64 7.36
N PHE A 310 -28.03 -5.23 7.31
CA PHE A 310 -29.13 -6.03 7.79
C PHE A 310 -29.63 -6.93 6.66
N PHE A 311 -29.51 -8.24 6.85
CA PHE A 311 -29.95 -9.22 5.88
C PHE A 311 -31.03 -10.14 6.47
N ASN A 312 -31.91 -10.61 5.61
CA ASN A 312 -32.79 -11.74 5.94
C ASN A 312 -31.92 -13.00 5.98
N ALA A 313 -31.85 -13.64 7.14
CA ALA A 313 -30.94 -14.75 7.37
C ALA A 313 -31.61 -15.92 8.08
N LEU A 314 -31.03 -17.10 7.87
CA LEU A 314 -31.41 -18.35 8.53
C LEU A 314 -30.18 -18.96 9.21
N PRO A 315 -30.36 -19.80 10.25
CA PRO A 315 -29.28 -20.63 10.75
C PRO A 315 -28.74 -21.55 9.65
N GLU A 316 -27.44 -21.77 9.59
CA GLU A 316 -26.79 -22.66 8.60
C GLU A 316 -27.38 -24.09 8.63
N GLU A 317 -27.82 -24.58 9.78
CA GLU A 317 -28.50 -25.87 9.95
C GLU A 317 -29.81 -25.99 9.17
N SER A 318 -30.40 -24.87 8.75
CA SER A 318 -31.63 -24.84 7.93
C SER A 318 -31.37 -25.20 6.48
N ILE A 319 -30.16 -25.09 6.01
CA ILE A 319 -29.76 -25.28 4.60
C ILE A 319 -29.42 -26.74 4.37
N VAL A 320 -29.97 -27.30 3.32
CA VAL A 320 -29.61 -28.64 2.84
C VAL A 320 -29.12 -28.55 1.41
N ASN A 321 -27.96 -29.18 1.14
CA ASN A 321 -27.45 -29.26 -0.22
C ASN A 321 -27.84 -30.59 -0.84
N PHE A 322 -28.42 -30.52 -2.04
CA PHE A 322 -28.78 -31.71 -2.82
C PHE A 322 -28.40 -31.47 -4.30
N GLU A 323 -27.67 -32.39 -4.89
CA GLU A 323 -27.21 -32.33 -6.29
C GLU A 323 -26.47 -31.04 -6.66
N GLY A 324 -25.77 -30.43 -5.70
CA GLY A 324 -25.00 -29.19 -5.91
C GLY A 324 -25.83 -27.91 -5.84
N GLN A 325 -27.12 -28.03 -5.47
CA GLN A 325 -28.01 -26.88 -5.24
C GLN A 325 -28.43 -26.83 -3.78
N ASP A 326 -28.61 -25.60 -3.25
CA ASP A 326 -29.04 -25.38 -1.88
C ASP A 326 -30.53 -25.19 -1.77
N TYR A 327 -31.12 -25.80 -0.73
CA TYR A 327 -32.56 -25.81 -0.48
C TYR A 327 -32.85 -25.54 0.99
N VAL A 328 -34.12 -25.16 1.25
CA VAL A 328 -34.72 -25.10 2.57
C VAL A 328 -36.06 -25.83 2.56
N PHE A 329 -36.49 -26.37 3.72
CA PHE A 329 -37.82 -26.91 3.89
C PHE A 329 -38.75 -25.85 4.48
N VAL A 330 -39.88 -25.63 3.82
CA VAL A 330 -40.95 -24.73 4.25
C VAL A 330 -42.14 -25.54 4.73
N GLU A 331 -42.69 -25.20 5.90
CA GLU A 331 -43.96 -25.81 6.40
C GLU A 331 -45.14 -25.29 5.58
N GLU A 332 -45.67 -26.12 4.70
CA GLU A 332 -46.87 -25.80 3.89
C GLU A 332 -48.16 -26.00 4.69
N LYS A 333 -48.25 -27.13 5.39
CA LYS A 333 -49.32 -27.51 6.28
C LYS A 333 -48.74 -28.21 7.51
N LYS A 334 -49.60 -28.42 8.52
CA LYS A 334 -49.18 -29.18 9.70
C LYS A 334 -48.57 -30.52 9.27
N GLN A 335 -47.27 -30.76 9.64
CA GLN A 335 -46.51 -31.99 9.36
C GLN A 335 -46.14 -32.19 7.89
N THR A 336 -46.38 -31.22 7.00
CA THR A 336 -46.06 -31.31 5.58
C THR A 336 -45.08 -30.20 5.24
N TYR A 337 -43.93 -30.59 4.67
CA TYR A 337 -42.78 -29.71 4.39
C TYR A 337 -42.42 -29.79 2.92
N GLN A 338 -42.27 -28.66 2.28
CA GLN A 338 -41.88 -28.55 0.87
C GLN A 338 -40.43 -28.10 0.75
N LEU A 339 -39.67 -28.77 -0.10
CA LEU A 339 -38.30 -28.44 -0.45
C LEU A 339 -38.31 -27.32 -1.49
N ILE A 340 -37.73 -26.16 -1.16
CA ILE A 340 -37.68 -24.98 -2.04
C ILE A 340 -36.22 -24.55 -2.24
N PRO A 341 -35.77 -24.25 -3.48
CA PRO A 341 -34.44 -23.82 -3.75
C PRO A 341 -34.16 -22.43 -3.12
N VAL A 342 -32.98 -22.26 -2.60
CA VAL A 342 -32.54 -21.03 -1.95
C VAL A 342 -31.24 -20.51 -2.57
N THR A 343 -31.11 -19.17 -2.68
CA THR A 343 -29.87 -18.50 -3.10
C THR A 343 -29.22 -17.92 -1.88
N LEU A 344 -28.02 -18.44 -1.59
CA LEU A 344 -27.26 -18.06 -0.42
C LEU A 344 -26.41 -16.80 -0.68
N GLY A 345 -26.13 -16.07 0.39
CA GLY A 345 -25.23 -14.92 0.41
C GLY A 345 -24.13 -15.08 1.45
N GLU A 346 -23.85 -13.99 2.18
CA GLU A 346 -22.82 -13.95 3.22
C GLU A 346 -23.22 -14.80 4.43
N SER A 347 -22.22 -15.37 5.10
CA SER A 347 -22.41 -16.19 6.30
C SER A 347 -21.58 -15.63 7.45
N GLU A 348 -22.19 -15.46 8.62
CA GLU A 348 -21.53 -15.00 9.84
C GLU A 348 -22.23 -15.55 11.09
N ASN A 349 -21.43 -15.95 12.08
CA ASN A 349 -21.92 -16.40 13.40
C ASN A 349 -22.98 -17.52 13.34
N GLY A 350 -22.86 -18.44 12.36
CA GLY A 350 -23.80 -19.55 12.18
C GLY A 350 -25.14 -19.16 11.53
N PHE A 351 -25.22 -17.96 10.96
CA PHE A 351 -26.34 -17.50 10.14
C PHE A 351 -25.87 -17.22 8.72
N ILE A 352 -26.74 -17.52 7.74
CA ILE A 352 -26.47 -17.30 6.32
C ILE A 352 -27.56 -16.42 5.69
N GLN A 353 -27.13 -15.46 4.87
CA GLN A 353 -28.00 -14.56 4.14
C GLN A 353 -28.80 -15.33 3.07
N ILE A 354 -30.09 -15.03 2.95
CA ILE A 354 -30.98 -15.51 1.91
C ILE A 354 -31.23 -14.39 0.91
N LYS A 355 -30.69 -14.51 -0.31
CA LYS A 355 -30.83 -13.49 -1.36
C LYS A 355 -32.22 -13.43 -1.97
N ASN A 356 -32.87 -14.59 -2.18
CA ASN A 356 -34.21 -14.68 -2.69
C ASN A 356 -35.27 -14.70 -1.56
N PHE A 357 -35.08 -13.86 -0.52
CA PHE A 357 -35.92 -13.82 0.67
C PHE A 357 -37.40 -13.49 0.39
N GLU A 358 -37.70 -12.85 -0.73
CA GLU A 358 -39.05 -12.53 -1.15
C GLU A 358 -39.95 -13.78 -1.29
N ASP A 359 -39.34 -14.91 -1.72
CA ASP A 359 -40.03 -16.19 -1.91
C ASP A 359 -40.47 -16.82 -0.56
N PHE A 360 -39.90 -16.33 0.54
CA PHE A 360 -40.07 -16.89 1.90
C PHE A 360 -40.77 -15.93 2.87
N LYS A 361 -41.39 -14.85 2.37
CA LYS A 361 -42.16 -13.93 3.21
C LYS A 361 -43.34 -14.64 3.87
N ASN A 362 -43.45 -14.48 5.19
CA ASN A 362 -44.51 -15.08 6.00
C ASN A 362 -44.57 -16.62 5.98
N THR A 363 -43.52 -17.30 5.59
CA THR A 363 -43.40 -18.75 5.67
C THR A 363 -42.65 -19.19 6.91
N LYS A 364 -42.92 -20.40 7.38
CA LYS A 364 -42.14 -21.05 8.44
C LYS A 364 -41.14 -22.00 7.81
N ILE A 365 -39.89 -21.77 8.07
CA ILE A 365 -38.77 -22.53 7.50
C ILE A 365 -38.20 -23.43 8.60
N VAL A 366 -37.93 -24.67 8.23
CA VAL A 366 -37.35 -25.66 9.13
C VAL A 366 -35.89 -25.26 9.49
N THR A 367 -35.59 -25.15 10.76
CA THR A 367 -34.27 -24.77 11.26
C THR A 367 -33.53 -25.90 11.96
N LYS A 368 -34.25 -26.99 12.29
CA LYS A 368 -33.60 -28.14 12.93
C LYS A 368 -34.11 -29.45 12.29
N ASN A 369 -33.15 -30.36 12.08
CA ASN A 369 -33.37 -31.66 11.44
C ASN A 369 -33.82 -31.56 9.95
N ALA A 370 -33.46 -30.47 9.23
CA ALA A 370 -33.75 -30.30 7.80
C ALA A 370 -33.16 -31.46 6.96
N TYR A 371 -31.95 -31.92 7.30
CA TYR A 371 -31.29 -33.04 6.62
C TYR A 371 -32.08 -34.37 6.78
N THR A 372 -32.75 -34.59 7.91
CA THR A 372 -33.58 -35.78 8.12
C THR A 372 -34.80 -35.77 7.20
N LEU A 373 -35.36 -34.58 6.94
CA LEU A 373 -36.45 -34.43 5.97
C LEU A 373 -35.97 -34.76 4.54
N LEU A 374 -34.77 -34.31 4.18
CA LEU A 374 -34.19 -34.61 2.88
C LEU A 374 -33.95 -36.11 2.70
N MET A 375 -33.41 -36.79 3.71
CA MET A 375 -33.19 -38.24 3.66
C MET A 375 -34.52 -39.00 3.52
N LYS A 376 -35.59 -38.57 4.21
CA LYS A 376 -36.88 -39.18 4.07
C LYS A 376 -37.49 -38.96 2.67
N LEU A 377 -37.38 -37.73 2.12
CA LEU A 377 -37.87 -37.40 0.79
C LEU A 377 -37.23 -38.33 -0.28
N LYS A 378 -35.94 -38.58 -0.17
CA LYS A 378 -35.21 -39.42 -1.13
C LYS A 378 -35.36 -40.92 -0.92
N ASN A 379 -35.62 -41.38 0.30
CA ASN A 379 -35.90 -42.81 0.56
C ASN A 379 -37.30 -43.22 0.09
N THR A 380 -38.27 -42.28 0.02
CA THR A 380 -39.60 -42.58 -0.52
C THR A 380 -39.55 -42.83 -2.02
N GLU A 381 -38.61 -42.19 -2.76
CA GLU A 381 -38.40 -42.42 -4.19
C GLU A 381 -37.82 -43.82 -4.49
N SER A 382 -37.04 -44.41 -3.57
CA SER A 382 -36.43 -45.73 -3.76
C SER A 382 -37.32 -46.91 -3.44
N GLU A 383 -38.54 -46.68 -2.84
CA GLU A 383 -39.54 -47.73 -2.56
C GLU A 383 -40.64 -47.81 -3.65
N GLU A 384 -40.66 -46.87 -4.61
CA GLU A 384 -41.65 -46.87 -5.72
C GLU A 384 -41.05 -47.31 -7.08
N GLU A 385 -39.74 -47.67 -7.17
CA GLU A 385 -39.11 -48.33 -8.30
C GLU A 385 -39.04 -49.86 -8.02
#